data_9a7ff57ab87f9d12070a2eb4e995156f
#
_entry.id   9a7ff57ab87f9d12070a2eb4e995156f
#
_cell.length_a   1.000
_cell.length_b   1.000
_cell.length_c   1.000
_cell.angle_alpha   90.00
_cell.angle_beta   90.00
_cell.angle_gamma   90.00
#
_symmetry.space_group_name_H-M   'P 1'
#
loop_
_entity.id
_entity.type
_entity.pdbx_description
1 polymer ?
#
loop_
_entity_poly.entity_id
_entity_poly.type
_entity_poly.pdbx_seq_one_letter_code
_entity_poly.pdbx_strand_id
1 'polypeptide(L)' 'RVVERAEEVFEAAEPALAWLKADNAALGGVTPLSLLDTDIGADSVLDTLGRIEHGVFA' A
#
# COMPACT_ATOMS: atom_id res chain seq x y z
N ARG A 1 -4.03 1.61 10.73
CA ARG A 1 -4.55 0.40 10.09
C ARG A 1 -3.85 0.10 8.76
N VAL A 2 -3.91 1.00 7.80
CA VAL A 2 -3.20 0.79 6.54
C VAL A 2 -1.70 0.80 6.77
N VAL A 3 -1.20 1.73 7.56
CA VAL A 3 0.23 1.80 7.87
C VAL A 3 0.69 0.52 8.55
N GLU A 4 -0.09 0.03 9.50
CA GLU A 4 0.23 -1.22 10.20
C GLU A 4 0.26 -2.39 9.22
N ARG A 5 -0.71 -2.44 8.32
CA ARG A 5 -0.77 -3.50 7.32
C ARG A 5 0.44 -3.45 6.39
N ALA A 6 0.83 -2.25 5.99
CA ALA A 6 2.01 -2.08 5.14
C ALA A 6 3.26 -2.57 5.86
N GLU A 7 3.38 -2.26 7.15
CA GLU A 7 4.52 -2.73 7.92
C GLU A 7 4.57 -4.25 8.01
N GLU A 8 3.41 -4.89 8.09
CA GLU A 8 3.36 -6.35 8.07
C GLU A 8 3.85 -6.91 6.73
N VAL A 9 3.39 -6.32 5.65
CA VAL A 9 3.72 -6.81 4.31
C VAL A 9 5.21 -6.65 4.03
N PHE A 10 5.77 -5.50 4.39
CA PHE A 10 7.19 -5.23 4.13
C PHE A 10 8.10 -5.64 5.27
N GLU A 11 7.54 -6.06 6.39
CA GLU A 11 8.25 -6.57 7.56
C GLU A 11 9.16 -5.54 8.21
N ALA A 12 8.92 -4.25 7.94
CA ALA A 12 9.68 -3.17 8.56
C ALA A 12 8.96 -1.85 8.29
N ALA A 13 9.18 -0.88 9.18
CA ALA A 13 8.51 0.41 9.07
C ALA A 13 9.07 1.25 7.92
N GLU A 14 10.39 1.24 7.72
CA GLU A 14 11.00 2.12 6.73
C GLU A 14 10.59 1.79 5.30
N PRO A 15 10.71 0.53 4.84
CA PRO A 15 10.28 0.23 3.49
C PRO A 15 8.77 0.40 3.31
N ALA A 16 7.98 0.17 4.36
CA ALA A 16 6.54 0.40 4.28
C ALA A 16 6.23 1.87 4.04
N LEU A 17 6.90 2.77 4.78
CA LEU A 17 6.71 4.20 4.59
C LEU A 17 7.19 4.66 3.21
N ALA A 18 8.32 4.12 2.75
CA ALA A 18 8.83 4.46 1.43
C ALA A 18 7.81 4.10 0.35
N TRP A 19 7.20 2.91 0.46
CA TRP A 19 6.18 2.49 -0.48
C TRP A 19 4.96 3.40 -0.43
N LEU A 20 4.52 3.75 0.76
CA LEU A 20 3.33 4.60 0.93
C LEU A 20 3.54 6.00 0.36
N LYS A 21 4.78 6.49 0.34
CA LYS A 21 5.08 7.85 -0.10
C LYS A 21 5.50 7.93 -1.56
N ALA A 22 5.64 6.82 -2.24
CA ALA A 22 6.06 6.80 -3.64
C ALA A 22 4.85 6.72 -4.55
N ASP A 23 4.95 7.32 -5.74
CA ASP A 23 3.91 7.19 -6.75
C ASP A 23 3.78 5.72 -7.13
N ASN A 24 2.55 5.28 -7.31
CA ASN A 24 2.27 3.86 -7.50
C ASN A 24 1.41 3.67 -8.75
N ALA A 25 1.97 3.01 -9.76
CA ALA A 25 1.26 2.79 -11.03
C ALA A 25 -0.02 1.97 -10.84
N ALA A 26 -0.02 1.03 -9.91
CA ALA A 26 -1.20 0.22 -9.65
C ALA A 26 -2.36 1.04 -9.08
N LEU A 27 -2.06 2.22 -8.56
CA LEU A 27 -3.05 3.11 -7.97
C LEU A 27 -3.27 4.37 -8.81
N GLY A 28 -2.94 4.29 -10.09
CA GLY A 28 -3.17 5.41 -10.99
C GLY A 28 -2.07 6.46 -10.99
N GLY A 29 -0.90 6.12 -10.45
CA GLY A 29 0.24 7.02 -10.48
C GLY A 29 0.29 7.99 -9.29
N VAL A 30 -0.59 7.84 -8.32
CA VAL A 30 -0.56 8.67 -7.11
C VAL A 30 0.07 7.87 -5.98
N THR A 31 0.40 8.55 -4.88
CA THR A 31 0.94 7.86 -3.72
C THR A 31 -0.17 7.13 -2.99
N PRO A 32 0.11 5.94 -2.45
CA PRO A 32 -0.89 5.27 -1.61
C PRO A 32 -1.35 6.15 -0.45
N LEU A 33 -0.43 6.91 0.11
CA LEU A 33 -0.75 7.77 1.24
C LEU A 33 -1.82 8.81 0.89
N SER A 34 -1.81 9.31 -0.35
CA SER A 34 -2.77 10.32 -0.78
C SER A 34 -4.19 9.77 -0.89
N LEU A 35 -4.35 8.46 -0.90
CA LEU A 35 -5.66 7.83 -1.04
C LEU A 35 -6.30 7.50 0.30
N LEU A 36 -5.62 7.73 1.41
CA LEU A 36 -6.10 7.29 2.72
C LEU A 36 -7.16 8.20 3.32
N ASP A 37 -7.50 9.29 2.66
CA ASP A 37 -8.51 10.23 3.15
C ASP A 37 -9.93 9.76 2.85
N THR A 38 -10.09 8.66 2.12
CA THR A 38 -11.42 8.07 1.87
C THR A 38 -11.36 6.58 2.15
N ASP A 39 -12.52 6.01 2.48
CA ASP A 39 -12.62 4.57 2.71
C ASP A 39 -12.32 3.78 1.45
N ILE A 40 -12.82 4.26 0.31
CA ILE A 40 -12.59 3.58 -0.96
C ILE A 40 -11.10 3.59 -1.31
N GLY A 41 -10.44 4.72 -1.09
CA GLY A 41 -9.01 4.83 -1.33
C GLY A 41 -8.21 3.92 -0.42
N ALA A 42 -8.56 3.88 0.87
CA ALA A 42 -7.89 3.00 1.82
C ALA A 42 -8.06 1.53 1.41
N ASP A 43 -9.26 1.15 0.96
CA ASP A 43 -9.49 -0.22 0.51
C ASP A 43 -8.64 -0.56 -0.70
N SER A 44 -8.45 0.38 -1.62
CA SER A 44 -7.60 0.17 -2.78
C SER A 44 -6.15 -0.08 -2.36
N VAL A 45 -5.67 0.67 -1.37
CA VAL A 45 -4.31 0.50 -0.85
C VAL A 45 -4.18 -0.87 -0.19
N LEU A 46 -5.15 -1.25 0.63
CA LEU A 46 -5.12 -2.55 1.30
C LEU A 46 -5.14 -3.70 0.29
N ASP A 47 -5.94 -3.57 -0.77
CA ASP A 47 -6.00 -4.57 -1.81
C ASP A 47 -4.65 -4.72 -2.51
N THR A 48 -4.00 -3.60 -2.80
CA THR A 48 -2.69 -3.61 -3.43
C THR A 48 -1.66 -4.28 -2.53
N LEU A 49 -1.68 -3.96 -1.24
CA LEU A 49 -0.78 -4.59 -0.28
C LEU A 49 -1.01 -6.11 -0.21
N GLY A 50 -2.26 -6.53 -0.28
CA GLY A 50 -2.57 -7.95 -0.29
C GLY A 50 -1.97 -8.66 -1.49
N ARG A 51 -2.00 -8.04 -2.66
CA ARG A 51 -1.40 -8.61 -3.85
C ARG A 51 0.11 -8.75 -3.72
N ILE A 52 0.75 -7.75 -3.13
CA ILE A 52 2.20 -7.81 -2.90
C ILE A 52 2.51 -8.97 -1.96
N GLU A 53 1.77 -9.07 -0.86
CA GLU A 53 2.02 -10.09 0.15
C GLU A 53 1.84 -11.50 -0.40
N HIS A 54 0.82 -11.70 -1.21
CA HIS A 54 0.49 -13.04 -1.69
C HIS A 54 1.25 -13.42 -2.95
N GLY A 55 2.18 -12.60 -3.36
CA GLY A 55 3.05 -12.96 -4.47
C GLY A 55 2.34 -12.88 -5.80
N VAL A 56 2.45 -11.75 -6.41
CA VAL A 56 1.76 -11.47 -7.66
C VAL A 56 2.19 -12.35 -8.82
N PHE A 57 3.09 -13.24 -8.57
CA PHE A 57 3.62 -14.11 -9.62
C PHE A 57 2.86 -15.40 -9.76
N ALA A 58 1.94 -15.61 -8.90
CA ALA A 58 1.19 -16.84 -8.91
C ALA A 58 0.47 -17.03 -10.22
#